data_be8c605c1f69c4edb139dda1ab4887bc
#
_entry.id   be8c605c1f69c4edb139dda1ab4887bc
#
_cell.length_a   1.000
_cell.length_b   1.000
_cell.length_c   1.000
_cell.angle_alpha   90.00
_cell.angle_beta   90.00
_cell.angle_gamma   90.00
#
_symmetry.space_group_name_H-M   'P 1'
#
loop_
_entity.id
_entity.type
_entity.pdbx_description
1 polymer ?
#
loop_
_entity_poly.entity_id
_entity_poly.type
_entity_poly.pdbx_seq_one_letter_code
_entity_poly.pdbx_strand_id
1 'polypeptide(L)'
;MKKRKTDYNSSTHDRETEKGIREYLHDRKRKARGKRLSRILVIACIFLAVDLIVIGLWNYIVHEENTLEVSFYHLQSDKVESGFRIVQLSDLHLHEFGEKNAELVDWVRRLEPDIIVITGDMNNHFDDDTHVVTELCSQLVEITDVYYVMGNHEWVDHIDRHTTIKADIVATGITMLENSYIVTELNGARVVIGGLVTEVPNYDNYNVSKFMDKFVNEEGFKLLLVHYPEYFLGKLNDYTIDLAMCGHVHGGIVRLPKLGGLYSSDQGFFPKLSEGMQTVDGGSVVVVSRGLGGEGSIPRINNNPEIVVVDVNWY
;
A
#
# COMPACT_ATOMS: atom_id res chain seq x y z
N MET A 1 57.27 15.21 98.46
CA MET A 1 56.43 15.75 97.38
C MET A 1 56.20 14.68 96.29
N LYS A 2 55.02 14.05 96.29
CA LYS A 2 54.69 13.05 95.32
C LYS A 2 54.03 13.73 94.13
N LYS A 3 54.63 13.66 92.91
CA LYS A 3 54.00 14.06 91.65
C LYS A 3 53.00 12.96 91.23
N ARG A 4 51.69 13.29 91.14
CA ARG A 4 50.67 12.48 90.48
C ARG A 4 50.88 12.56 88.98
N LYS A 5 51.14 11.44 88.36
CA LYS A 5 50.99 11.27 86.89
C LYS A 5 49.51 11.10 86.60
N THR A 6 48.96 12.00 85.93
CA THR A 6 47.65 11.86 85.22
C THR A 6 47.88 11.21 83.87
N ASP A 7 47.73 9.91 83.81
CA ASP A 7 47.67 9.22 82.50
C ASP A 7 46.36 9.55 81.87
N TYR A 8 46.43 10.38 80.80
CA TYR A 8 45.30 10.76 80.03
C TYR A 8 44.97 9.64 79.05
N ASN A 9 43.78 9.01 79.17
CA ASN A 9 43.30 7.87 78.38
C ASN A 9 42.79 8.35 77.03
N SER A 10 43.65 8.93 76.14
CA SER A 10 43.33 9.50 74.85
C SER A 10 43.14 8.44 73.75
N SER A 11 43.69 7.24 73.96
CA SER A 11 43.75 6.22 72.89
C SER A 11 42.44 5.45 72.64
N THR A 12 41.53 5.41 73.63
CA THR A 12 40.22 4.74 73.46
C THR A 12 39.18 5.64 72.80
N HIS A 13 39.15 6.92 73.13
CA HIS A 13 38.23 7.88 72.63
C HIS A 13 38.50 8.17 71.13
N ASP A 14 39.75 8.24 70.69
CA ASP A 14 40.12 8.39 69.25
C ASP A 14 39.76 7.16 68.48
N ARG A 15 39.87 5.94 68.99
CA ARG A 15 39.45 4.70 68.24
C ARG A 15 37.97 4.58 68.09
N GLU A 16 37.14 4.98 69.04
CA GLU A 16 35.67 4.99 68.89
C GLU A 16 35.21 6.03 67.87
N THR A 17 35.84 7.20 67.86
CA THR A 17 35.56 8.25 66.90
C THR A 17 35.94 7.83 65.45
N GLU A 18 37.12 7.22 65.28
CA GLU A 18 37.52 6.66 63.94
C GLU A 18 36.58 5.54 63.48
N LYS A 19 36.11 4.65 64.36
CA LYS A 19 35.16 3.59 64.05
C LYS A 19 33.83 4.18 63.59
N GLY A 20 33.30 5.18 64.31
CA GLY A 20 32.06 5.88 63.90
C GLY A 20 32.15 6.57 62.54
N ILE A 21 33.31 7.22 62.28
CA ILE A 21 33.56 7.84 60.97
C ILE A 21 33.61 6.78 59.84
N ARG A 22 34.28 5.64 60.08
CA ARG A 22 34.32 4.56 59.07
C ARG A 22 32.94 3.98 58.82
N GLU A 23 32.12 3.75 59.80
CA GLU A 23 30.75 3.26 59.69
C GLU A 23 29.86 4.26 58.90
N TYR A 24 29.96 5.55 59.26
CA TYR A 24 29.24 6.62 58.53
C TYR A 24 29.63 6.68 57.04
N LEU A 25 30.93 6.63 56.73
CA LEU A 25 31.42 6.64 55.36
C LEU A 25 31.01 5.40 54.61
N HIS A 26 31.00 4.23 55.26
CA HIS A 26 30.52 3.00 54.65
C HIS A 26 29.03 3.04 54.36
N ASP A 27 28.19 3.54 55.26
CA ASP A 27 26.76 3.68 55.06
C ASP A 27 26.43 4.70 53.95
N ARG A 28 27.16 5.82 53.91
CA ARG A 28 27.05 6.82 52.84
C ARG A 28 27.40 6.24 51.44
N LYS A 29 28.48 5.45 51.36
CA LYS A 29 28.87 4.74 50.13
C LYS A 29 27.82 3.71 49.74
N ARG A 30 27.25 2.96 50.68
CA ARG A 30 26.18 1.98 50.43
C ARG A 30 24.92 2.66 49.90
N LYS A 31 24.48 3.77 50.52
CA LYS A 31 23.32 4.56 50.06
C LYS A 31 23.56 5.16 48.65
N ALA A 32 24.77 5.69 48.39
CA ALA A 32 25.14 6.22 47.09
C ALA A 32 25.15 5.12 46.00
N ARG A 33 25.67 3.94 46.32
CA ARG A 33 25.66 2.76 45.43
C ARG A 33 24.24 2.27 45.17
N GLY A 34 23.36 2.25 46.18
CA GLY A 34 21.95 1.91 46.03
C GLY A 34 21.21 2.87 45.08
N LYS A 35 21.41 4.20 45.30
CA LYS A 35 20.83 5.23 44.40
C LYS A 35 21.35 5.10 42.97
N ARG A 36 22.64 4.81 42.76
CA ARG A 36 23.21 4.59 41.43
C ARG A 36 22.63 3.35 40.77
N LEU A 37 22.50 2.25 41.48
CA LEU A 37 21.92 1.00 40.99
C LEU A 37 20.45 1.20 40.61
N SER A 38 19.66 1.88 41.44
CA SER A 38 18.27 2.23 41.19
C SER A 38 18.12 3.05 39.90
N ARG A 39 19.01 4.07 39.68
CA ARG A 39 19.00 4.86 38.45
C ARG A 39 19.31 4.01 37.20
N ILE A 40 20.29 3.10 37.30
CA ILE A 40 20.64 2.19 36.20
C ILE A 40 19.45 1.28 35.88
N LEU A 41 18.78 0.73 36.90
CA LEU A 41 17.60 -0.11 36.72
C LEU A 41 16.45 0.66 36.04
N VAL A 42 16.18 1.90 36.48
CA VAL A 42 15.14 2.75 35.83
C VAL A 42 15.46 3.00 34.37
N ILE A 43 16.72 3.34 34.07
CA ILE A 43 17.15 3.56 32.66
C ILE A 43 17.00 2.26 31.85
N ALA A 44 17.42 1.13 32.39
CA ALA A 44 17.27 -0.16 31.72
C ALA A 44 15.78 -0.51 31.47
N CYS A 45 14.89 -0.24 32.43
CA CYS A 45 13.45 -0.43 32.24
C CYS A 45 12.86 0.48 31.15
N ILE A 46 13.35 1.73 31.07
CA ILE A 46 12.92 2.65 30.02
C ILE A 46 13.35 2.12 28.63
N PHE A 47 14.60 1.68 28.48
CA PHE A 47 15.07 1.10 27.21
C PHE A 47 14.27 -0.15 26.86
N LEU A 48 14.04 -1.06 27.80
CA LEU A 48 13.23 -2.25 27.57
C LEU A 48 11.79 -1.88 27.13
N ALA A 49 11.19 -0.88 27.77
CA ALA A 49 9.84 -0.41 27.37
C ALA A 49 9.84 0.17 25.96
N VAL A 50 10.85 0.95 25.59
CA VAL A 50 11.00 1.49 24.22
C VAL A 50 11.19 0.36 23.22
N ASP A 51 12.04 -0.63 23.50
CA ASP A 51 12.26 -1.78 22.61
C ASP A 51 10.96 -2.57 22.39
N LEU A 52 10.18 -2.80 23.46
CA LEU A 52 8.89 -3.50 23.35
C LEU A 52 7.88 -2.70 22.50
N ILE A 53 7.86 -1.37 22.63
CA ILE A 53 7.00 -0.51 21.79
C ILE A 53 7.45 -0.60 20.31
N VAL A 54 8.75 -0.52 20.06
CA VAL A 54 9.29 -0.60 18.67
C VAL A 54 8.97 -1.97 18.05
N ILE A 55 9.17 -3.06 18.81
CA ILE A 55 8.82 -4.41 18.35
C ILE A 55 7.30 -4.53 18.09
N GLY A 56 6.48 -3.98 18.97
CA GLY A 56 5.02 -3.97 18.79
C GLY A 56 4.59 -3.22 17.55
N LEU A 57 5.15 -2.03 17.30
CA LEU A 57 4.89 -1.24 16.09
C LEU A 57 5.38 -1.95 14.83
N TRP A 58 6.56 -2.56 14.87
CA TRP A 58 7.08 -3.32 13.74
C TRP A 58 6.18 -4.51 13.39
N ASN A 59 5.77 -5.29 14.38
CA ASN A 59 4.86 -6.42 14.15
C ASN A 59 3.49 -5.95 13.61
N TYR A 60 3.00 -4.81 14.09
CA TYR A 60 1.76 -4.22 13.57
C TYR A 60 1.89 -3.86 12.09
N ILE A 61 2.96 -3.16 11.70
CA ILE A 61 3.23 -2.78 10.30
C ILE A 61 3.34 -4.01 9.40
N VAL A 62 4.16 -5.00 9.79
CA VAL A 62 4.33 -6.23 9.01
C VAL A 62 3.01 -6.99 8.87
N HIS A 63 2.17 -6.98 9.90
CA HIS A 63 0.84 -7.60 9.82
C HIS A 63 -0.07 -6.87 8.83
N GLU A 64 -0.11 -5.55 8.87
CA GLU A 64 -0.91 -4.76 7.94
C GLU A 64 -0.47 -4.96 6.48
N GLU A 65 0.83 -4.91 6.20
CA GLU A 65 1.37 -5.07 4.84
C GLU A 65 1.12 -6.45 4.21
N ASN A 66 0.85 -7.46 5.04
CA ASN A 66 0.61 -8.83 4.56
C ASN A 66 -0.84 -9.31 4.75
N THR A 67 -1.74 -8.45 5.21
CA THR A 67 -3.15 -8.82 5.41
C THR A 67 -4.00 -8.31 4.25
N LEU A 68 -4.35 -9.20 3.34
CA LEU A 68 -5.24 -8.89 2.21
C LEU A 68 -6.64 -8.52 2.71
N GLU A 69 -7.17 -7.42 2.20
CA GLU A 69 -8.56 -6.99 2.38
C GLU A 69 -9.29 -7.02 1.04
N VAL A 70 -10.57 -7.43 1.06
CA VAL A 70 -11.42 -7.42 -0.14
C VAL A 70 -12.48 -6.34 0.03
N SER A 71 -12.49 -5.37 -0.89
CA SER A 71 -13.50 -4.30 -0.92
C SER A 71 -14.52 -4.57 -2.01
N PHE A 72 -15.81 -4.59 -1.64
CA PHE A 72 -16.92 -4.82 -2.56
C PHE A 72 -17.64 -3.52 -2.87
N TYR A 73 -17.81 -3.25 -4.16
CA TYR A 73 -18.58 -2.13 -4.68
C TYR A 73 -19.70 -2.65 -5.59
N HIS A 74 -20.85 -2.01 -5.54
CA HIS A 74 -22.00 -2.38 -6.38
C HIS A 74 -22.38 -1.21 -7.28
N LEU A 75 -22.40 -1.44 -8.58
CA LEU A 75 -22.77 -0.47 -9.59
C LEU A 75 -24.05 -0.92 -10.30
N GLN A 76 -25.03 -0.03 -10.37
CA GLN A 76 -26.25 -0.24 -11.17
C GLN A 76 -26.11 0.45 -12.52
N SER A 77 -26.44 -0.25 -13.58
CA SER A 77 -26.44 0.28 -14.94
C SER A 77 -27.62 -0.26 -15.74
N ASP A 78 -28.29 0.62 -16.45
CA ASP A 78 -29.37 0.27 -17.38
C ASP A 78 -28.86 -0.35 -18.70
N LYS A 79 -27.56 -0.32 -18.92
CA LYS A 79 -26.89 -0.94 -20.08
C LYS A 79 -26.58 -2.43 -19.86
N VAL A 80 -26.80 -2.96 -18.66
CA VAL A 80 -26.46 -4.32 -18.27
C VAL A 80 -27.71 -5.01 -17.74
N GLU A 81 -28.20 -6.03 -18.47
CA GLU A 81 -29.37 -6.80 -18.04
C GLU A 81 -29.02 -7.92 -17.05
N SER A 82 -27.92 -8.64 -17.33
CA SER A 82 -27.39 -9.69 -16.47
C SER A 82 -26.09 -9.23 -15.84
N GLY A 83 -25.99 -9.34 -14.51
CA GLY A 83 -24.84 -8.86 -13.77
C GLY A 83 -23.55 -9.63 -14.07
N PHE A 84 -22.43 -8.94 -13.88
CA PHE A 84 -21.10 -9.53 -13.93
C PHE A 84 -20.18 -8.95 -12.86
N ARG A 85 -19.15 -9.70 -12.52
CA ARG A 85 -18.18 -9.37 -11.50
C ARG A 85 -16.81 -9.08 -12.09
N ILE A 86 -16.23 -7.96 -11.66
CA ILE A 86 -14.87 -7.54 -12.00
C ILE A 86 -14.02 -7.65 -10.74
N VAL A 87 -12.86 -8.31 -10.82
CA VAL A 87 -11.83 -8.25 -9.78
C VAL A 87 -10.67 -7.41 -10.29
N GLN A 88 -10.29 -6.38 -9.51
CA GLN A 88 -9.16 -5.51 -9.82
C GLN A 88 -7.99 -5.81 -8.90
N LEU A 89 -6.80 -5.93 -9.49
CA LEU A 89 -5.51 -5.93 -8.85
C LEU A 89 -4.72 -4.71 -9.33
N SER A 90 -3.95 -4.09 -8.45
CA SER A 90 -3.15 -2.90 -8.78
C SER A 90 -1.97 -2.74 -7.84
N ASP A 91 -0.92 -2.09 -8.31
CA ASP A 91 0.17 -1.59 -7.47
C ASP A 91 0.77 -2.69 -6.57
N LEU A 92 1.16 -3.81 -7.17
CA LEU A 92 1.76 -4.94 -6.45
C LEU A 92 3.19 -4.65 -6.00
N HIS A 93 3.96 -3.92 -6.83
CA HIS A 93 5.35 -3.56 -6.56
C HIS A 93 6.21 -4.75 -6.12
N LEU A 94 6.08 -5.87 -6.84
CA LEU A 94 6.78 -7.13 -6.57
C LEU A 94 6.51 -7.74 -5.18
N HIS A 95 5.51 -7.25 -4.44
CA HIS A 95 5.12 -7.87 -3.19
C HIS A 95 4.51 -9.26 -3.45
N GLU A 96 4.90 -10.25 -2.64
CA GLU A 96 4.37 -11.61 -2.76
C GLU A 96 3.49 -11.98 -1.57
N PHE A 97 2.25 -12.39 -1.85
CA PHE A 97 1.31 -12.95 -0.87
C PHE A 97 1.39 -14.47 -0.88
N GLY A 98 2.24 -15.01 0.00
CA GLY A 98 2.64 -16.40 -0.01
C GLY A 98 3.62 -16.72 -1.16
N GLU A 99 4.12 -17.95 -1.20
CA GLU A 99 5.04 -18.40 -2.26
C GLU A 99 4.36 -18.28 -3.63
N LYS A 100 4.97 -17.51 -4.55
CA LYS A 100 4.46 -17.28 -5.91
C LYS A 100 3.04 -16.67 -5.95
N ASN A 101 2.75 -15.81 -5.00
CA ASN A 101 1.43 -15.19 -4.86
C ASN A 101 0.25 -16.17 -4.68
N ALA A 102 0.52 -17.38 -4.16
CA ALA A 102 -0.50 -18.42 -4.05
C ALA A 102 -1.71 -18.00 -3.21
N GLU A 103 -1.50 -17.17 -2.18
CA GLU A 103 -2.59 -16.65 -1.34
C GLU A 103 -3.45 -15.63 -2.12
N LEU A 104 -2.85 -14.72 -2.86
CA LEU A 104 -3.55 -13.74 -3.70
C LEU A 104 -4.37 -14.45 -4.79
N VAL A 105 -3.78 -15.42 -5.49
CA VAL A 105 -4.46 -16.21 -6.54
C VAL A 105 -5.64 -17.02 -5.98
N ASP A 106 -5.49 -17.59 -4.78
CA ASP A 106 -6.57 -18.32 -4.12
C ASP A 106 -7.74 -17.40 -3.74
N TRP A 107 -7.45 -16.17 -3.24
CA TRP A 107 -8.47 -15.15 -3.01
C TRP A 107 -9.19 -14.78 -4.31
N VAL A 108 -8.46 -14.46 -5.38
CA VAL A 108 -9.06 -14.10 -6.68
C VAL A 108 -9.96 -15.23 -7.19
N ARG A 109 -9.50 -16.50 -7.12
CA ARG A 109 -10.30 -17.65 -7.56
C ARG A 109 -11.61 -17.81 -6.76
N ARG A 110 -11.57 -17.60 -5.44
CA ARG A 110 -12.75 -17.68 -4.57
C ARG A 110 -13.76 -16.56 -4.82
N LEU A 111 -13.31 -15.44 -5.36
CA LEU A 111 -14.18 -14.32 -5.71
C LEU A 111 -14.99 -14.59 -6.97
N GLU A 112 -14.68 -15.64 -7.75
CA GLU A 112 -15.41 -16.06 -8.95
C GLU A 112 -15.61 -14.90 -9.94
N PRO A 113 -14.53 -14.22 -10.40
CA PRO A 113 -14.65 -13.10 -11.33
C PRO A 113 -15.08 -13.56 -12.73
N ASP A 114 -15.90 -12.76 -13.38
CA ASP A 114 -16.16 -12.90 -14.84
C ASP A 114 -14.96 -12.37 -15.65
N ILE A 115 -14.29 -11.32 -15.15
CA ILE A 115 -13.03 -10.80 -15.68
C ILE A 115 -12.11 -10.32 -14.55
N ILE A 116 -10.81 -10.34 -14.80
CA ILE A 116 -9.80 -9.72 -13.95
C ILE A 116 -9.22 -8.52 -14.68
N VAL A 117 -9.04 -7.41 -13.97
CA VAL A 117 -8.38 -6.22 -14.50
C VAL A 117 -7.16 -5.86 -13.64
N ILE A 118 -6.07 -5.47 -14.31
CA ILE A 118 -4.84 -5.02 -13.67
C ILE A 118 -4.58 -3.59 -14.09
N THR A 119 -4.48 -2.69 -13.10
CA THR A 119 -4.35 -1.26 -13.34
C THR A 119 -2.95 -0.71 -13.11
N GLY A 120 -1.92 -1.55 -13.34
CA GLY A 120 -0.52 -1.17 -13.41
C GLY A 120 0.25 -1.23 -12.11
N ASP A 121 1.52 -0.85 -12.19
CA ASP A 121 2.51 -0.84 -11.12
C ASP A 121 2.64 -2.19 -10.39
N MET A 122 2.63 -3.26 -11.17
CA MET A 122 2.88 -4.61 -10.65
C MET A 122 4.37 -4.86 -10.44
N ASN A 123 5.25 -4.18 -11.23
CA ASN A 123 6.69 -4.18 -11.11
C ASN A 123 7.20 -2.93 -10.39
N ASN A 124 8.48 -2.94 -9.99
CA ASN A 124 9.16 -1.76 -9.46
C ASN A 124 10.04 -1.10 -10.53
N HIS A 125 10.26 0.21 -10.40
CA HIS A 125 11.26 0.91 -11.21
C HIS A 125 12.64 0.29 -11.03
N PHE A 126 13.36 0.18 -12.15
CA PHE A 126 14.75 -0.31 -12.19
C PHE A 126 14.92 -1.77 -11.78
N ASP A 127 13.83 -2.53 -11.70
CA ASP A 127 13.90 -3.97 -11.53
C ASP A 127 13.71 -4.65 -12.89
N ASP A 128 14.74 -5.37 -13.35
CA ASP A 128 14.69 -6.07 -14.62
C ASP A 128 14.11 -7.49 -14.46
N ASP A 129 13.86 -7.92 -13.22
CA ASP A 129 13.26 -9.22 -12.94
C ASP A 129 11.72 -9.13 -13.02
N THR A 130 11.16 -9.65 -14.10
CA THR A 130 9.72 -9.68 -14.35
C THR A 130 9.04 -10.94 -13.80
N HIS A 131 9.79 -11.82 -13.12
CA HIS A 131 9.35 -13.16 -12.75
C HIS A 131 8.08 -13.12 -11.86
N VAL A 132 8.05 -12.28 -10.82
CA VAL A 132 6.91 -12.18 -9.90
C VAL A 132 5.63 -11.81 -10.64
N VAL A 133 5.73 -10.83 -11.54
CA VAL A 133 4.59 -10.33 -12.33
C VAL A 133 4.12 -11.38 -13.34
N THR A 134 5.05 -11.96 -14.10
CA THR A 134 4.72 -12.93 -15.14
C THR A 134 4.18 -14.24 -14.57
N GLU A 135 4.70 -14.68 -13.44
CA GLU A 135 4.19 -15.86 -12.74
C GLU A 135 2.78 -15.63 -12.20
N LEU A 136 2.51 -14.46 -11.60
CA LEU A 136 1.17 -14.08 -11.17
C LEU A 136 0.21 -14.02 -12.38
N CYS A 137 0.56 -13.28 -13.43
CA CYS A 137 -0.26 -13.16 -14.64
C CYS A 137 -0.60 -14.53 -15.26
N SER A 138 0.40 -15.43 -15.32
CA SER A 138 0.19 -16.80 -15.85
C SER A 138 -0.81 -17.62 -15.04
N GLN A 139 -0.89 -17.39 -13.71
CA GLN A 139 -1.87 -18.06 -12.86
C GLN A 139 -3.26 -17.41 -12.96
N LEU A 140 -3.34 -16.10 -13.17
CA LEU A 140 -4.60 -15.37 -13.28
C LEU A 140 -5.34 -15.69 -14.58
N VAL A 141 -4.64 -15.86 -15.71
CA VAL A 141 -5.26 -16.21 -17.00
C VAL A 141 -5.85 -17.63 -17.01
N GLU A 142 -5.46 -18.49 -16.05
CA GLU A 142 -6.10 -19.79 -15.84
C GLU A 142 -7.47 -19.69 -15.13
N ILE A 143 -7.78 -18.52 -14.54
CA ILE A 143 -9.06 -18.28 -13.85
C ILE A 143 -10.10 -17.74 -14.84
N THR A 144 -9.77 -16.64 -15.50
CA THR A 144 -10.63 -15.98 -16.52
C THR A 144 -9.80 -15.01 -17.35
N ASP A 145 -10.43 -14.29 -18.29
CA ASP A 145 -9.78 -13.26 -19.10
C ASP A 145 -9.20 -12.14 -18.22
N VAL A 146 -7.96 -11.76 -18.52
CA VAL A 146 -7.21 -10.71 -17.81
C VAL A 146 -6.90 -9.55 -18.74
N TYR A 147 -7.31 -8.35 -18.34
CA TYR A 147 -7.04 -7.10 -19.05
C TYR A 147 -6.08 -6.25 -18.23
N TYR A 148 -5.08 -5.68 -18.89
CA TYR A 148 -3.96 -4.99 -18.22
C TYR A 148 -3.70 -3.62 -18.86
N VAL A 149 -3.51 -2.59 -18.04
CA VAL A 149 -2.88 -1.33 -18.42
C VAL A 149 -1.63 -1.13 -17.60
N MET A 150 -0.55 -0.69 -18.24
CA MET A 150 0.71 -0.41 -17.52
C MET A 150 0.56 0.80 -16.61
N GLY A 151 1.20 0.74 -15.43
CA GLY A 151 1.43 1.87 -14.57
C GLY A 151 2.68 2.64 -14.98
N ASN A 152 3.08 3.62 -14.17
CA ASN A 152 4.26 4.43 -14.49
C ASN A 152 5.57 3.65 -14.33
N HIS A 153 5.59 2.65 -13.46
CA HIS A 153 6.79 1.82 -13.27
C HIS A 153 7.08 0.98 -14.51
N GLU A 154 6.11 0.23 -15.00
CA GLU A 154 6.29 -0.55 -16.23
C GLU A 154 6.49 0.35 -17.45
N TRP A 155 5.82 1.50 -17.52
CA TRP A 155 5.95 2.42 -18.63
C TRP A 155 7.36 2.97 -18.76
N VAL A 156 7.97 3.45 -17.66
CA VAL A 156 9.36 3.95 -17.65
C VAL A 156 10.33 2.82 -18.01
N ASP A 157 10.14 1.64 -17.46
CA ASP A 157 11.00 0.49 -17.75
C ASP A 157 10.90 0.07 -19.24
N HIS A 158 9.69 0.08 -19.81
CA HIS A 158 9.47 -0.27 -21.20
C HIS A 158 10.02 0.79 -22.18
N ILE A 159 9.71 2.08 -21.95
CA ILE A 159 10.02 3.16 -22.90
C ILE A 159 11.42 3.71 -22.70
N ASP A 160 11.80 4.05 -21.47
CA ASP A 160 13.07 4.75 -21.20
C ASP A 160 14.25 3.78 -21.08
N ARG A 161 13.99 2.59 -20.50
CA ARG A 161 15.03 1.56 -20.30
C ARG A 161 15.03 0.48 -21.38
N HIS A 162 14.00 0.44 -22.23
CA HIS A 162 13.86 -0.53 -23.31
C HIS A 162 13.90 -2.00 -22.82
N THR A 163 13.30 -2.27 -21.65
CA THR A 163 13.19 -3.63 -21.11
C THR A 163 12.17 -4.48 -21.86
N THR A 164 12.18 -5.77 -21.61
CA THR A 164 11.22 -6.72 -22.20
C THR A 164 9.92 -6.83 -21.41
N ILE A 165 9.76 -6.09 -20.31
CA ILE A 165 8.66 -6.23 -19.35
C ILE A 165 7.27 -6.34 -20.01
N LYS A 166 6.96 -5.46 -20.96
CA LYS A 166 5.70 -5.53 -21.69
C LYS A 166 5.53 -6.82 -22.48
N ALA A 167 6.59 -7.25 -23.20
CA ALA A 167 6.57 -8.48 -23.97
C ALA A 167 6.43 -9.71 -23.09
N ASP A 168 7.11 -9.71 -21.95
CA ASP A 168 7.08 -10.80 -20.97
C ASP A 168 5.68 -10.93 -20.35
N ILE A 169 5.06 -9.80 -19.98
CA ILE A 169 3.68 -9.78 -19.45
C ILE A 169 2.69 -10.26 -20.51
N VAL A 170 2.77 -9.77 -21.73
CA VAL A 170 1.88 -10.20 -22.85
C VAL A 170 2.06 -11.69 -23.18
N ALA A 171 3.26 -12.23 -23.06
CA ALA A 171 3.55 -13.64 -23.30
C ALA A 171 2.83 -14.59 -22.33
N THR A 172 2.34 -14.09 -21.17
CA THR A 172 1.52 -14.88 -20.24
C THR A 172 0.11 -15.17 -20.73
N GLY A 173 -0.35 -14.46 -21.76
CA GLY A 173 -1.70 -14.61 -22.33
C GLY A 173 -2.68 -13.51 -21.90
N ILE A 174 -2.24 -12.50 -21.13
CA ILE A 174 -3.08 -11.36 -20.76
C ILE A 174 -3.34 -10.45 -22.00
N THR A 175 -4.43 -9.70 -21.98
CA THR A 175 -4.72 -8.67 -22.96
C THR A 175 -4.26 -7.31 -22.48
N MET A 176 -3.13 -6.82 -23.04
CA MET A 176 -2.61 -5.47 -22.77
C MET A 176 -3.36 -4.43 -23.59
N LEU A 177 -3.84 -3.37 -22.93
CA LEU A 177 -4.56 -2.26 -23.56
C LEU A 177 -3.75 -0.97 -23.51
N GLU A 178 -3.53 -0.34 -24.67
CA GLU A 178 -2.76 0.90 -24.82
C GLU A 178 -3.47 1.83 -25.79
N ASN A 179 -4.18 2.83 -25.29
CA ASN A 179 -5.05 3.72 -26.06
C ASN A 179 -5.89 2.93 -27.08
N SER A 180 -6.39 1.80 -26.61
CA SER A 180 -7.14 0.84 -27.40
C SER A 180 -8.30 0.27 -26.57
N TYR A 181 -9.27 -0.30 -27.25
CA TYR A 181 -10.37 -1.01 -26.58
C TYR A 181 -10.70 -2.29 -27.32
N ILE A 182 -11.31 -3.19 -26.60
CA ILE A 182 -11.98 -4.36 -27.13
C ILE A 182 -13.47 -4.30 -26.81
N VAL A 183 -14.25 -5.05 -27.56
CA VAL A 183 -15.66 -5.29 -27.27
C VAL A 183 -15.83 -6.77 -26.98
N THR A 184 -16.40 -7.05 -25.83
CA THR A 184 -16.67 -8.43 -25.38
C THR A 184 -18.10 -8.55 -24.88
N GLU A 185 -18.51 -9.76 -24.55
CA GLU A 185 -19.80 -10.05 -23.96
C GLU A 185 -19.57 -10.74 -22.60
N LEU A 186 -20.12 -10.16 -21.53
CA LEU A 186 -20.09 -10.72 -20.20
C LEU A 186 -21.53 -11.02 -19.75
N ASN A 187 -21.85 -12.28 -19.57
CA ASN A 187 -23.19 -12.74 -19.18
C ASN A 187 -24.33 -12.16 -20.05
N GLY A 188 -24.07 -11.96 -21.35
CA GLY A 188 -25.02 -11.35 -22.28
C GLY A 188 -24.99 -9.82 -22.35
N ALA A 189 -24.23 -9.16 -21.48
CA ALA A 189 -24.02 -7.72 -21.55
C ALA A 189 -22.87 -7.38 -22.50
N ARG A 190 -23.12 -6.46 -23.44
CA ARG A 190 -22.06 -5.91 -24.31
C ARG A 190 -21.20 -4.94 -23.53
N VAL A 191 -19.93 -5.28 -23.32
CA VAL A 191 -18.95 -4.49 -22.54
C VAL A 191 -17.84 -4.02 -23.46
N VAL A 192 -17.53 -2.74 -23.40
CA VAL A 192 -16.40 -2.10 -24.10
C VAL A 192 -15.32 -1.84 -23.06
N ILE A 193 -14.23 -2.62 -23.11
CA ILE A 193 -13.11 -2.50 -22.18
C ILE A 193 -12.01 -1.70 -22.86
N GLY A 194 -11.76 -0.48 -22.37
CA GLY A 194 -10.73 0.42 -22.86
C GLY A 194 -9.55 0.50 -21.90
N GLY A 195 -8.37 0.73 -22.44
CA GLY A 195 -7.17 1.00 -21.65
C GLY A 195 -6.49 2.28 -22.08
N LEU A 196 -6.24 3.17 -21.12
CA LEU A 196 -5.56 4.43 -21.35
C LEU A 196 -4.10 4.30 -20.90
N VAL A 197 -3.18 4.70 -21.79
CA VAL A 197 -1.75 4.68 -21.51
C VAL A 197 -1.40 5.69 -20.42
N THR A 198 -0.51 5.29 -19.54
CA THR A 198 0.08 6.09 -18.48
C THR A 198 1.22 6.94 -19.04
N GLU A 199 0.97 7.97 -19.82
CA GLU A 199 1.99 8.94 -20.19
C GLU A 199 2.01 10.10 -19.19
N VAL A 200 3.14 10.26 -18.52
CA VAL A 200 3.46 11.43 -17.69
C VAL A 200 4.36 12.36 -18.50
N PRO A 201 4.36 13.63 -18.34
CA PRO A 201 3.44 14.65 -17.81
C PRO A 201 2.80 15.55 -18.86
N ASN A 202 2.91 15.28 -20.14
CA ASN A 202 2.35 16.09 -21.22
C ASN A 202 1.21 15.36 -21.91
N TYR A 203 0.09 15.26 -21.21
CA TYR A 203 -1.16 14.69 -21.69
C TYR A 203 -1.83 15.50 -22.84
N ASP A 204 -1.10 16.28 -23.57
CA ASP A 204 -1.60 16.91 -24.79
C ASP A 204 -1.51 15.90 -25.96
N ASN A 205 -2.09 14.72 -25.74
CA ASN A 205 -1.96 13.66 -26.71
C ASN A 205 -3.20 13.57 -27.59
N TYR A 206 -3.04 14.06 -28.81
CA TYR A 206 -3.99 13.83 -29.92
C TYR A 206 -4.44 12.36 -29.99
N ASN A 207 -3.56 11.44 -29.65
CA ASN A 207 -3.88 10.01 -29.64
C ASN A 207 -4.86 9.63 -28.53
N VAL A 208 -4.75 10.24 -27.35
CA VAL A 208 -5.66 9.97 -26.23
C VAL A 208 -7.06 10.51 -26.52
N SER A 209 -7.18 11.77 -26.95
CA SER A 209 -8.48 12.35 -27.34
C SER A 209 -9.13 11.54 -28.45
N LYS A 210 -8.37 11.17 -29.48
CA LYS A 210 -8.87 10.34 -30.56
C LYS A 210 -9.31 8.94 -30.11
N PHE A 211 -8.63 8.35 -29.15
CA PHE A 211 -9.02 7.10 -28.52
C PHE A 211 -10.32 7.29 -27.73
N MET A 212 -10.35 8.27 -26.84
CA MET A 212 -11.51 8.55 -25.99
C MET A 212 -12.77 8.84 -26.81
N ASP A 213 -12.67 9.66 -27.87
CA ASP A 213 -13.77 9.95 -28.75
C ASP A 213 -14.37 8.71 -29.44
N LYS A 214 -13.54 7.73 -29.76
CA LYS A 214 -14.01 6.45 -30.30
C LYS A 214 -14.61 5.57 -29.20
N PHE A 215 -13.90 5.46 -28.06
CA PHE A 215 -14.28 4.62 -26.96
C PHE A 215 -15.67 4.98 -26.39
N VAL A 216 -15.92 6.26 -26.12
CA VAL A 216 -17.20 6.69 -25.54
C VAL A 216 -18.38 6.58 -26.52
N ASN A 217 -18.10 6.64 -27.81
CA ASN A 217 -19.13 6.52 -28.88
C ASN A 217 -19.43 5.06 -29.28
N GLU A 218 -18.66 4.08 -28.78
CA GLU A 218 -18.98 2.66 -29.00
C GLU A 218 -20.25 2.29 -28.22
N GLU A 219 -21.06 1.37 -28.70
CA GLU A 219 -22.26 0.90 -28.00
C GLU A 219 -21.87 -0.09 -26.87
N GLY A 220 -22.55 -0.04 -25.73
CA GLY A 220 -22.38 -0.94 -24.60
C GLY A 220 -21.95 -0.25 -23.31
N PHE A 221 -21.71 -1.05 -22.28
CA PHE A 221 -21.18 -0.61 -20.99
C PHE A 221 -19.69 -0.26 -21.15
N LYS A 222 -19.29 0.92 -20.69
CA LYS A 222 -17.92 1.43 -20.81
C LYS A 222 -17.14 1.16 -19.55
N LEU A 223 -16.19 0.22 -19.62
CA LEU A 223 -15.18 -0.03 -18.60
C LEU A 223 -13.84 0.54 -19.07
N LEU A 224 -13.34 1.58 -18.40
CA LEU A 224 -12.04 2.18 -18.70
C LEU A 224 -11.02 1.79 -17.63
N LEU A 225 -9.92 1.19 -18.04
CA LEU A 225 -8.75 0.95 -17.21
C LEU A 225 -7.76 2.08 -17.39
N VAL A 226 -7.35 2.70 -16.29
CA VAL A 226 -6.37 3.79 -16.31
C VAL A 226 -5.62 3.82 -14.98
N HIS A 227 -4.30 3.91 -15.03
CA HIS A 227 -3.52 3.88 -13.79
C HIS A 227 -3.76 5.11 -12.92
N TYR A 228 -3.74 6.33 -13.49
CA TYR A 228 -3.84 7.61 -12.80
C TYR A 228 -5.28 8.08 -12.59
N PRO A 229 -5.82 8.12 -11.35
CA PRO A 229 -7.15 8.68 -11.08
C PRO A 229 -7.21 10.19 -11.28
N GLU A 230 -6.06 10.91 -11.26
CA GLU A 230 -5.94 12.35 -11.43
C GLU A 230 -6.50 12.83 -12.79
N TYR A 231 -6.58 11.96 -13.77
CA TYR A 231 -7.19 12.29 -15.05
C TYR A 231 -8.66 12.68 -14.92
N PHE A 232 -9.33 12.16 -13.90
CA PHE A 232 -10.71 12.50 -13.55
C PHE A 232 -10.87 13.77 -12.70
N LEU A 233 -9.78 14.44 -12.35
CA LEU A 233 -9.81 15.74 -11.71
C LEU A 233 -9.74 16.91 -12.70
N GLY A 234 -9.91 16.64 -14.00
CA GLY A 234 -9.89 17.67 -15.04
C GLY A 234 -9.97 17.12 -16.46
N LYS A 235 -8.98 16.36 -16.86
CA LYS A 235 -8.75 16.00 -18.28
C LYS A 235 -9.82 15.09 -18.91
N LEU A 236 -10.43 14.21 -18.13
CA LEU A 236 -11.47 13.30 -18.59
C LEU A 236 -12.89 13.76 -18.20
N ASN A 237 -13.05 14.96 -17.65
CA ASN A 237 -14.37 15.46 -17.24
C ASN A 237 -15.34 15.69 -18.41
N ASP A 238 -14.83 15.83 -19.64
CA ASP A 238 -15.67 15.97 -20.84
C ASP A 238 -16.23 14.63 -21.33
N TYR A 239 -15.81 13.52 -20.73
CA TYR A 239 -16.23 12.18 -21.09
C TYR A 239 -17.02 11.54 -19.94
N THR A 240 -18.19 10.98 -20.26
CA THR A 240 -18.95 10.18 -19.28
C THR A 240 -18.65 8.69 -19.51
N ILE A 241 -18.09 8.05 -18.49
CA ILE A 241 -17.65 6.66 -18.49
C ILE A 241 -18.46 5.91 -17.44
N ASP A 242 -19.04 4.75 -17.80
CA ASP A 242 -19.89 3.99 -16.89
C ASP A 242 -19.11 3.52 -15.65
N LEU A 243 -17.89 3.02 -15.86
CA LEU A 243 -16.96 2.63 -14.79
C LEU A 243 -15.51 2.85 -15.24
N ALA A 244 -14.74 3.58 -14.47
CA ALA A 244 -13.29 3.65 -14.60
C ALA A 244 -12.64 2.99 -13.38
N MET A 245 -11.56 2.23 -13.58
CA MET A 245 -10.82 1.56 -12.52
C MET A 245 -9.38 2.04 -12.54
N CYS A 246 -8.90 2.50 -11.37
CA CYS A 246 -7.61 3.19 -11.21
C CYS A 246 -6.79 2.59 -10.06
N GLY A 247 -5.47 2.85 -10.08
CA GLY A 247 -4.52 2.55 -9.02
C GLY A 247 -3.74 3.78 -8.55
N HIS A 248 -2.41 3.68 -8.48
CA HIS A 248 -1.41 4.74 -8.33
C HIS A 248 -1.31 5.40 -6.95
N VAL A 249 -2.41 5.67 -6.28
CA VAL A 249 -2.45 6.55 -5.08
C VAL A 249 -2.14 5.80 -3.80
N HIS A 250 -2.09 4.47 -3.84
CA HIS A 250 -1.81 3.61 -2.67
C HIS A 250 -2.67 3.93 -1.44
N GLY A 251 -3.93 4.34 -1.64
CA GLY A 251 -4.79 4.78 -0.51
C GLY A 251 -4.27 5.99 0.27
N GLY A 252 -3.25 6.70 -0.28
CA GLY A 252 -2.56 7.79 0.40
C GLY A 252 -1.53 7.30 1.42
N ILE A 253 -1.00 6.08 1.27
CA ILE A 253 0.04 5.38 2.05
C ILE A 253 -0.33 5.22 3.53
N VAL A 254 -0.43 6.32 4.27
CA VAL A 254 -0.89 6.37 5.67
C VAL A 254 -2.33 6.89 5.68
N ARG A 255 -3.22 6.18 6.37
CA ARG A 255 -4.63 6.55 6.44
C ARG A 255 -5.01 6.99 7.84
N LEU A 256 -5.66 8.14 7.90
CA LEU A 256 -6.15 8.69 9.16
C LEU A 256 -7.64 8.36 9.32
N PRO A 257 -8.07 7.85 10.49
CA PRO A 257 -9.47 7.56 10.73
C PRO A 257 -10.36 8.77 10.42
N LYS A 258 -11.40 8.58 9.60
CA LYS A 258 -12.36 9.59 9.12
C LYS A 258 -11.82 10.65 8.14
N LEU A 259 -10.51 10.77 7.96
CA LEU A 259 -9.90 11.75 7.06
C LEU A 259 -9.42 11.11 5.74
N GLY A 260 -9.29 9.77 5.71
CA GLY A 260 -8.81 9.05 4.53
C GLY A 260 -7.29 9.10 4.38
N GLY A 261 -6.82 9.01 3.14
CA GLY A 261 -5.40 9.03 2.80
C GLY A 261 -4.71 10.32 3.18
N LEU A 262 -3.47 10.22 3.67
CA LEU A 262 -2.73 11.38 4.14
C LEU A 262 -2.06 12.14 3.01
N TYR A 263 -1.43 11.43 2.06
CA TYR A 263 -0.61 12.06 1.03
C TYR A 263 -0.53 11.21 -0.25
N SER A 264 -0.51 11.86 -1.38
CA SER A 264 -0.17 11.29 -2.68
C SER A 264 0.80 12.24 -3.40
N SER A 265 1.71 11.70 -4.22
CA SER A 265 2.68 12.49 -5.00
C SER A 265 1.99 13.52 -5.91
N ASP A 266 0.89 13.14 -6.54
CA ASP A 266 0.24 13.93 -7.58
C ASP A 266 -0.93 14.80 -7.06
N GLN A 267 -1.57 14.40 -5.97
CA GLN A 267 -2.67 15.17 -5.37
C GLN A 267 -2.29 15.92 -4.10
N GLY A 268 -1.11 15.66 -3.51
CA GLY A 268 -0.65 16.27 -2.27
C GLY A 268 -1.35 15.71 -1.02
N PHE A 269 -1.52 16.56 0.00
CA PHE A 269 -2.16 16.15 1.26
C PHE A 269 -3.67 16.00 1.11
N PHE A 270 -4.21 14.92 1.70
CA PHE A 270 -5.63 14.56 1.69
C PHE A 270 -6.19 14.44 0.27
N PRO A 271 -5.63 13.51 -0.53
CA PRO A 271 -6.02 13.31 -1.92
C PRO A 271 -7.51 13.00 -2.03
N LYS A 272 -8.18 13.61 -3.03
CA LYS A 272 -9.63 13.45 -3.25
C LYS A 272 -9.98 12.07 -3.81
N LEU A 273 -9.12 11.56 -4.70
CA LEU A 273 -9.27 10.28 -5.36
C LEU A 273 -8.19 9.33 -4.83
N SER A 274 -8.32 8.88 -3.58
CA SER A 274 -7.34 7.99 -2.96
C SER A 274 -7.81 6.55 -2.81
N GLU A 275 -9.12 6.35 -2.80
CA GLU A 275 -9.72 5.01 -2.65
C GLU A 275 -11.21 5.02 -2.97
N GLY A 276 -11.72 3.82 -3.21
CA GLY A 276 -13.15 3.55 -3.22
C GLY A 276 -13.85 3.99 -4.48
N MET A 277 -15.17 3.82 -4.50
CA MET A 277 -16.03 4.14 -5.62
C MET A 277 -16.69 5.51 -5.41
N GLN A 278 -16.58 6.40 -6.39
CA GLN A 278 -17.20 7.72 -6.35
C GLN A 278 -17.56 8.22 -7.75
N THR A 279 -18.58 9.08 -7.83
CA THR A 279 -18.93 9.79 -9.07
C THR A 279 -18.16 11.10 -9.11
N VAL A 280 -17.47 11.36 -10.22
CA VAL A 280 -16.70 12.59 -10.44
C VAL A 280 -17.49 13.63 -11.21
N ASP A 281 -16.96 14.87 -11.33
CA ASP A 281 -17.67 16.00 -11.92
C ASP A 281 -18.20 15.73 -13.34
N GLY A 282 -17.52 14.95 -14.15
CA GLY A 282 -17.96 14.56 -15.52
C GLY A 282 -19.08 13.51 -15.57
N GLY A 283 -19.57 13.06 -14.40
CA GLY A 283 -20.59 12.01 -14.31
C GLY A 283 -20.05 10.58 -14.43
N SER A 284 -18.75 10.41 -14.62
CA SER A 284 -18.11 9.09 -14.62
C SER A 284 -18.07 8.50 -13.22
N VAL A 285 -18.25 7.17 -13.11
CA VAL A 285 -18.02 6.43 -11.88
C VAL A 285 -16.56 5.95 -11.88
N VAL A 286 -15.83 6.32 -10.85
CA VAL A 286 -14.41 5.97 -10.68
C VAL A 286 -14.22 5.11 -9.44
N VAL A 287 -13.51 4.00 -9.59
CA VAL A 287 -13.03 3.17 -8.49
C VAL A 287 -11.52 3.30 -8.43
N VAL A 288 -11.00 3.65 -7.26
CA VAL A 288 -9.56 3.75 -7.00
C VAL A 288 -9.17 2.68 -6.01
N SER A 289 -8.26 1.80 -6.42
CA SER A 289 -7.68 0.78 -5.56
C SER A 289 -6.64 1.41 -4.62
N ARG A 290 -6.58 0.88 -3.40
CA ARG A 290 -5.50 1.19 -2.46
C ARG A 290 -4.20 0.44 -2.78
N GLY A 291 -4.21 -0.42 -3.80
CA GLY A 291 -3.07 -1.22 -4.21
C GLY A 291 -2.74 -2.39 -3.29
N LEU A 292 -1.91 -3.29 -3.77
CA LEU A 292 -1.51 -4.54 -3.08
C LEU A 292 -0.18 -4.38 -2.36
N GLY A 293 0.81 -3.75 -2.97
CA GLY A 293 2.14 -3.54 -2.41
C GLY A 293 2.35 -2.12 -1.86
N GLY A 294 3.56 -1.85 -1.43
CA GLY A 294 4.01 -0.53 -0.97
C GLY A 294 5.10 0.02 -1.85
N GLU A 295 5.10 1.31 -2.09
CA GLU A 295 6.17 2.03 -2.77
C GLU A 295 7.09 2.72 -1.76
N GLY A 296 8.41 2.45 -1.87
CA GLY A 296 9.43 3.17 -1.13
C GLY A 296 9.58 2.76 0.35
N SER A 297 10.02 3.72 1.17
CA SER A 297 10.44 3.47 2.56
C SER A 297 9.35 3.75 3.61
N ILE A 298 8.19 4.23 3.19
CA ILE A 298 7.09 4.55 4.11
C ILE A 298 6.16 3.36 4.17
N PRO A 299 6.01 2.72 5.34
CA PRO A 299 5.11 1.58 5.47
C PRO A 299 3.65 2.02 5.38
N ARG A 300 2.79 1.08 4.98
CA ARG A 300 1.35 1.25 5.06
C ARG A 300 0.91 1.31 6.52
N ILE A 301 0.06 2.28 6.86
CA ILE A 301 -0.51 2.41 8.22
C ILE A 301 -2.02 2.62 8.11
N ASN A 302 -2.81 1.77 8.75
CA ASN A 302 -4.27 1.68 8.61
C ASN A 302 -4.70 1.54 7.13
N ASN A 303 -3.94 0.80 6.34
CA ASN A 303 -4.05 0.77 4.89
C ASN A 303 -3.64 -0.60 4.33
N ASN A 304 -4.44 -1.61 4.61
CA ASN A 304 -4.18 -2.98 4.17
C ASN A 304 -4.14 -3.09 2.64
N PRO A 305 -3.32 -3.99 2.09
CA PRO A 305 -3.37 -4.39 0.68
C PRO A 305 -4.79 -4.77 0.26
N GLU A 306 -5.24 -4.25 -0.89
CA GLU A 306 -6.64 -4.35 -1.30
C GLU A 306 -6.82 -5.10 -2.61
N ILE A 307 -7.72 -6.08 -2.60
CA ILE A 307 -8.37 -6.63 -3.79
C ILE A 307 -9.70 -5.92 -3.94
N VAL A 308 -9.94 -5.29 -5.08
CA VAL A 308 -11.20 -4.61 -5.35
C VAL A 308 -12.14 -5.53 -6.14
N VAL A 309 -13.40 -5.59 -5.73
CA VAL A 309 -14.47 -6.29 -6.43
C VAL A 309 -15.55 -5.30 -6.81
N VAL A 310 -15.89 -5.24 -8.09
CA VAL A 310 -17.05 -4.46 -8.56
C VAL A 310 -18.09 -5.41 -9.14
N ASP A 311 -19.25 -5.43 -8.51
CA ASP A 311 -20.43 -6.14 -8.97
C ASP A 311 -21.32 -5.18 -9.76
N VAL A 312 -21.38 -5.36 -11.07
CA VAL A 312 -22.26 -4.59 -11.93
C VAL A 312 -23.58 -5.36 -12.07
N ASN A 313 -24.69 -4.78 -11.58
CA ASN A 313 -26.02 -5.40 -11.54
C ASN A 313 -26.05 -6.85 -10.99
N TRP A 314 -25.09 -7.20 -10.16
CA TRP A 314 -25.04 -8.50 -9.50
C TRP A 314 -25.94 -8.48 -8.25
N TYR A 315 -26.80 -9.49 -8.10
CA TYR A 315 -27.78 -9.65 -6.98
C TYR A 315 -27.46 -10.87 -6.14
#